data_8a2a91644c93f199350e0ee6f8c2ca48
#
_entry.id   8a2a91644c93f199350e0ee6f8c2ca48
#
_cell.length_a   1.000
_cell.length_b   1.000
_cell.length_c   1.000
_cell.angle_alpha   90.00
_cell.angle_beta   90.00
_cell.angle_gamma   90.00
#
_symmetry.space_group_name_H-M   'P 1'
#
loop_
_entity.id
_entity.type
_entity.pdbx_description
1 polymer ?
#
loop_
_entity_poly.entity_id
_entity_poly.type
_entity_poly.pdbx_seq_one_letter_code
_entity_poly.pdbx_strand_id
1 'polypeptide(L)'
;MFCYTGGFSVYAMRGNATLVHSVDSSAKAIDLTNKNIELNFPGDNRHAAYAEDAFKYLDRMGDQYDLIILDPPAFAKHRDALRNALQGYRKLNVKAFEKIKPGGILFTFSCSQAVSKENFRTAVFTAAAMSGRSVRILHQLTQPADHPVSIYHPEGEYLKGLVLYVE
;
A
#
# COMPACT_ATOMS: atom_id res chain seq x y z
N MET A 1 1.73 4.01 2.55
CA MET A 1 1.20 5.13 1.75
C MET A 1 -0.29 4.95 1.56
N PHE A 2 -1.04 6.04 1.37
CA PHE A 2 -2.50 6.07 1.51
C PHE A 2 -2.91 5.65 2.92
N CYS A 3 -2.31 6.30 3.90
CA CYS A 3 -2.34 5.82 5.29
C CYS A 3 -3.69 6.04 5.99
N TYR A 4 -4.58 6.85 5.43
CA TYR A 4 -5.88 7.21 6.01
C TYR A 4 -5.70 7.68 7.47
N THR A 5 -6.16 6.92 8.46
CA THR A 5 -6.03 7.25 9.90
C THR A 5 -4.79 6.65 10.57
N GLY A 6 -3.87 6.06 9.80
CA GLY A 6 -2.58 5.58 10.29
C GLY A 6 -2.59 4.21 10.97
N GLY A 7 -3.60 3.36 10.72
CA GLY A 7 -3.69 2.03 11.33
C GLY A 7 -2.42 1.20 11.17
N PHE A 8 -1.91 1.05 9.95
CA PHE A 8 -0.65 0.33 9.71
C PHE A 8 0.54 0.95 10.43
N SER A 9 0.57 2.27 10.58
CA SER A 9 1.67 2.97 11.25
C SER A 9 1.67 2.69 12.76
N VAL A 10 0.50 2.64 13.39
CA VAL A 10 0.36 2.24 14.81
C VAL A 10 0.89 0.82 15.01
N TYR A 11 0.53 -0.12 14.13
CA TYR A 11 1.03 -1.50 14.21
C TYR A 11 2.54 -1.60 13.94
N ALA A 12 3.08 -0.83 13.00
CA ALA A 12 4.51 -0.79 12.72
C ALA A 12 5.31 -0.29 13.93
N MET A 13 4.85 0.80 14.57
CA MET A 13 5.48 1.31 15.80
C MET A 13 5.39 0.32 16.96
N ARG A 14 4.25 -0.34 17.13
CA ARG A 14 4.08 -1.41 18.14
C ARG A 14 5.00 -2.61 17.86
N GLY A 15 5.29 -2.89 16.60
CA GLY A 15 6.27 -3.88 16.15
C GLY A 15 7.73 -3.41 16.24
N ASN A 16 8.01 -2.30 16.95
CA ASN A 16 9.34 -1.72 17.16
C ASN A 16 10.04 -1.24 15.87
N ALA A 17 9.29 -0.79 14.86
CA ALA A 17 9.89 -0.07 13.74
C ALA A 17 10.64 1.16 14.26
N THR A 18 11.85 1.39 13.75
CA THR A 18 12.73 2.50 14.17
C THR A 18 12.40 3.81 13.46
N LEU A 19 11.74 3.72 12.30
CA LEU A 19 11.28 4.86 11.52
C LEU A 19 9.97 4.48 10.83
N VAL A 20 8.94 5.31 11.00
CA VAL A 20 7.64 5.12 10.35
C VAL A 20 7.21 6.41 9.67
N HIS A 21 6.97 6.35 8.36
CA HIS A 21 6.42 7.47 7.60
C HIS A 21 5.02 7.15 7.10
N SER A 22 4.07 8.00 7.45
CA SER A 22 2.69 7.99 6.97
C SER A 22 2.51 9.01 5.86
N VAL A 23 1.91 8.60 4.74
CA VAL A 23 1.67 9.49 3.59
C VAL A 23 0.23 9.36 3.14
N ASP A 24 -0.45 10.48 3.04
CA ASP A 24 -1.80 10.59 2.47
C ASP A 24 -1.99 11.97 1.84
N SER A 25 -2.73 12.06 0.77
CA SER A 25 -3.02 13.35 0.13
C SER A 25 -4.00 14.23 0.92
N SER A 26 -4.76 13.63 1.84
CA SER A 26 -5.72 14.30 2.71
C SER A 26 -5.06 14.82 3.98
N ALA A 27 -4.97 16.14 4.13
CA ALA A 27 -4.48 16.77 5.38
C ALA A 27 -5.30 16.31 6.60
N LYS A 28 -6.62 16.15 6.46
CA LYS A 28 -7.49 15.64 7.53
C LYS A 28 -7.13 14.21 7.95
N ALA A 29 -6.76 13.35 6.99
CA ALA A 29 -6.30 12.00 7.29
C ALA A 29 -4.97 12.04 8.06
N ILE A 30 -4.06 12.92 7.68
CA ILE A 30 -2.78 13.13 8.37
C ILE A 30 -2.99 13.66 9.81
N ASP A 31 -3.91 14.60 10.01
CA ASP A 31 -4.26 15.09 11.35
C ASP A 31 -4.78 13.96 12.26
N LEU A 32 -5.63 13.07 11.71
CA LEU A 32 -6.13 11.91 12.43
C LEU A 32 -5.02 10.89 12.70
N THR A 33 -4.13 10.66 11.74
CA THR A 33 -2.95 9.81 11.92
C THR A 33 -2.08 10.31 13.07
N ASN A 34 -1.75 11.61 13.10
CA ASN A 34 -0.95 12.20 14.18
C ASN A 34 -1.63 12.04 15.54
N LYS A 35 -2.95 12.27 15.63
CA LYS A 35 -3.71 12.06 16.86
C LYS A 35 -3.67 10.60 17.32
N ASN A 36 -3.85 9.64 16.40
CA ASN A 36 -3.80 8.22 16.73
C ASN A 36 -2.41 7.77 17.18
N ILE A 37 -1.35 8.30 16.57
CA ILE A 37 0.03 8.04 17.00
C ILE A 37 0.26 8.60 18.41
N GLU A 38 -0.08 9.87 18.65
CA GLU A 38 0.09 10.48 19.97
C GLU A 38 -0.70 9.76 21.08
N LEU A 39 -1.92 9.28 20.78
CA LEU A 39 -2.72 8.49 21.72
C LEU A 39 -2.10 7.13 22.08
N ASN A 40 -1.39 6.50 21.14
CA ASN A 40 -0.81 5.16 21.36
C ASN A 40 0.66 5.22 21.80
N PHE A 41 1.38 6.25 21.42
CA PHE A 41 2.83 6.43 21.62
C PHE A 41 3.14 7.89 21.98
N PRO A 42 2.70 8.39 23.14
CA PRO A 42 2.86 9.79 23.50
C PRO A 42 4.34 10.19 23.55
N GLY A 43 4.69 11.27 22.85
CA GLY A 43 6.06 11.79 22.80
C GLY A 43 7.07 10.96 21.98
N ASP A 44 6.63 9.93 21.24
CA ASP A 44 7.51 9.10 20.41
C ASP A 44 7.85 9.81 19.08
N ASN A 45 9.13 9.97 18.80
CA ASN A 45 9.65 10.70 17.64
C ASN A 45 10.00 9.80 16.42
N ARG A 46 9.69 8.50 16.48
CA ARG A 46 9.95 7.56 15.36
C ARG A 46 8.98 7.73 14.19
N HIS A 47 7.90 8.50 14.34
CA HIS A 47 6.88 8.71 13.33
C HIS A 47 6.93 10.11 12.72
N ALA A 48 6.75 10.18 11.40
CA ALA A 48 6.46 11.42 10.68
C ALA A 48 5.34 11.21 9.67
N ALA A 49 4.46 12.21 9.51
CA ALA A 49 3.34 12.15 8.60
C ALA A 49 3.37 13.30 7.57
N TYR A 50 2.97 13.00 6.35
CA TYR A 50 3.07 13.91 5.21
C TYR A 50 1.73 13.99 4.46
N ALA A 51 1.15 15.19 4.41
CA ALA A 51 -0.01 15.51 3.58
C ALA A 51 0.45 15.71 2.13
N GLU A 52 0.68 14.61 1.40
CA GLU A 52 1.31 14.63 0.09
C GLU A 52 0.78 13.51 -0.82
N ASP A 53 0.82 13.72 -2.12
CA ASP A 53 0.55 12.69 -3.11
C ASP A 53 1.60 11.56 -3.03
N ALA A 54 1.13 10.30 -3.02
CA ALA A 54 2.00 9.14 -2.85
C ALA A 54 3.05 8.99 -3.96
N PHE A 55 2.73 9.36 -5.20
CA PHE A 55 3.69 9.31 -6.31
C PHE A 55 4.80 10.34 -6.13
N LYS A 56 4.44 11.56 -5.72
CA LYS A 56 5.42 12.62 -5.44
C LYS A 56 6.31 12.24 -4.27
N TYR A 57 5.72 11.65 -3.23
CA TYR A 57 6.49 11.19 -2.08
C TYR A 57 7.48 10.08 -2.48
N LEU A 58 7.04 9.08 -3.27
CA LEU A 58 7.91 8.02 -3.80
C LEU A 58 9.06 8.57 -4.63
N ASP A 59 8.84 9.64 -5.42
CA ASP A 59 9.90 10.24 -6.24
C ASP A 59 11.03 10.85 -5.40
N ARG A 60 10.71 11.45 -4.24
CA ARG A 60 11.67 12.15 -3.39
C ARG A 60 12.16 11.36 -2.19
N MET A 61 11.49 10.25 -1.82
CA MET A 61 11.93 9.45 -0.67
C MET A 61 13.28 8.79 -0.94
N GLY A 62 14.08 8.65 0.12
CA GLY A 62 15.31 7.85 0.08
C GLY A 62 15.03 6.35 0.04
N ASP A 63 16.09 5.57 -0.12
CA ASP A 63 16.11 4.10 -0.17
C ASP A 63 16.27 3.44 1.22
N GLN A 64 15.79 4.13 2.26
CA GLN A 64 16.00 3.71 3.66
C GLN A 64 14.97 2.71 4.19
N TYR A 65 13.91 2.43 3.43
CA TYR A 65 12.78 1.62 3.88
C TYR A 65 12.95 0.16 3.50
N ASP A 66 12.81 -0.71 4.50
CA ASP A 66 12.76 -2.17 4.37
C ASP A 66 11.32 -2.71 4.32
N LEU A 67 10.33 -1.86 4.64
CA LEU A 67 8.91 -2.16 4.49
C LEU A 67 8.18 -0.99 3.82
N ILE A 68 7.44 -1.28 2.74
CA ILE A 68 6.55 -0.33 2.08
C ILE A 68 5.15 -0.93 2.02
N ILE A 69 4.12 -0.13 2.35
CA ILE A 69 2.72 -0.51 2.21
C ILE A 69 2.04 0.45 1.24
N LEU A 70 1.46 -0.10 0.17
CA LEU A 70 0.68 0.61 -0.84
C LEU A 70 -0.78 0.16 -0.76
N ASP A 71 -1.64 1.00 -0.20
CA ASP A 71 -3.08 0.73 -0.06
C ASP A 71 -3.92 1.83 -0.72
N PRO A 72 -3.79 1.99 -2.05
CA PRO A 72 -4.46 3.06 -2.78
C PRO A 72 -5.98 2.86 -2.81
N PRO A 73 -6.75 3.95 -2.96
CA PRO A 73 -8.17 3.86 -3.26
C PRO A 73 -8.38 3.15 -4.61
N ALA A 74 -9.61 2.72 -4.88
CA ALA A 74 -9.96 2.08 -6.14
C ALA A 74 -9.65 3.00 -7.33
N PHE A 75 -8.67 2.63 -8.16
CA PHE A 75 -8.31 3.38 -9.37
C PHE A 75 -9.33 3.20 -10.51
N ALA A 76 -10.15 2.15 -10.46
CA ALA A 76 -11.29 1.98 -11.35
C ALA A 76 -12.55 1.70 -10.56
N LYS A 77 -13.57 2.53 -10.76
CA LYS A 77 -14.94 2.28 -10.26
C LYS A 77 -15.78 1.53 -11.29
N HIS A 78 -15.47 1.65 -12.59
CA HIS A 78 -16.17 1.05 -13.70
C HIS A 78 -15.19 0.37 -14.67
N ARG A 79 -15.71 -0.60 -15.47
CA ARG A 79 -14.89 -1.38 -16.41
C ARG A 79 -14.16 -0.54 -17.46
N ASP A 80 -14.74 0.57 -17.88
CA ASP A 80 -14.15 1.47 -18.88
C ASP A 80 -12.83 2.12 -18.39
N ALA A 81 -12.66 2.22 -17.05
CA ALA A 81 -11.43 2.74 -16.43
C ALA A 81 -10.36 1.66 -16.16
N LEU A 82 -10.62 0.38 -16.51
CA LEU A 82 -9.74 -0.75 -16.18
C LEU A 82 -8.31 -0.53 -16.68
N ARG A 83 -8.14 -0.14 -17.94
CA ARG A 83 -6.81 0.08 -18.53
C ARG A 83 -6.01 1.14 -17.78
N ASN A 84 -6.65 2.26 -17.44
CA ASN A 84 -6.02 3.35 -16.71
C ASN A 84 -5.68 2.93 -15.27
N ALA A 85 -6.57 2.15 -14.62
CA ALA A 85 -6.32 1.62 -13.29
C ALA A 85 -5.12 0.68 -13.27
N LEU A 86 -5.01 -0.25 -14.22
CA LEU A 86 -3.87 -1.16 -14.33
C LEU A 86 -2.55 -0.40 -14.58
N GLN A 87 -2.58 0.66 -15.38
CA GLN A 87 -1.44 1.55 -15.54
C GLN A 87 -1.07 2.28 -14.23
N GLY A 88 -2.07 2.72 -13.46
CA GLY A 88 -1.86 3.35 -12.15
C GLY A 88 -1.19 2.39 -11.16
N TYR A 89 -1.73 1.18 -11.02
CA TYR A 89 -1.13 0.14 -10.17
C TYR A 89 0.30 -0.21 -10.60
N ARG A 90 0.52 -0.37 -11.90
CA ARG A 90 1.86 -0.65 -12.44
C ARG A 90 2.84 0.47 -12.09
N LYS A 91 2.51 1.74 -12.39
CA LYS A 91 3.37 2.89 -12.10
C LYS A 91 3.69 3.01 -10.61
N LEU A 92 2.69 2.82 -9.75
CA LEU A 92 2.85 2.89 -8.30
C LEU A 92 3.83 1.81 -7.80
N ASN A 93 3.67 0.57 -8.27
CA ASN A 93 4.53 -0.54 -7.87
C ASN A 93 5.94 -0.43 -8.43
N VAL A 94 6.13 0.06 -9.67
CA VAL A 94 7.49 0.35 -10.22
C VAL A 94 8.25 1.26 -9.27
N LYS A 95 7.66 2.40 -8.91
CA LYS A 95 8.31 3.36 -7.99
C LYS A 95 8.65 2.75 -6.64
N ALA A 96 7.75 1.94 -6.08
CA ALA A 96 8.02 1.27 -4.80
C ALA A 96 9.15 0.23 -4.93
N PHE A 97 9.20 -0.55 -6.00
CA PHE A 97 10.29 -1.51 -6.25
C PHE A 97 11.65 -0.83 -6.44
N GLU A 98 11.68 0.35 -7.06
CA GLU A 98 12.91 1.15 -7.22
C GLU A 98 13.42 1.71 -5.89
N LYS A 99 12.53 1.94 -4.91
CA LYS A 99 12.83 2.65 -3.65
C LYS A 99 13.01 1.74 -2.43
N ILE A 100 12.47 0.53 -2.47
CA ILE A 100 12.60 -0.40 -1.36
C ILE A 100 14.00 -1.01 -1.31
N LYS A 101 14.55 -1.17 -0.10
CA LYS A 101 15.84 -1.85 0.10
C LYS A 101 15.84 -3.26 -0.49
N PRO A 102 16.97 -3.77 -0.98
CA PRO A 102 17.13 -5.19 -1.24
C PRO A 102 16.84 -6.02 0.02
N GLY A 103 16.05 -7.08 -0.12
CA GLY A 103 15.57 -7.89 1.01
C GLY A 103 14.33 -7.30 1.70
N GLY A 104 13.80 -6.19 1.19
CA GLY A 104 12.63 -5.53 1.76
C GLY A 104 11.30 -6.21 1.42
N ILE A 105 10.27 -5.85 2.16
CA ILE A 105 8.92 -6.38 2.03
C ILE A 105 7.97 -5.29 1.50
N LEU A 106 7.32 -5.56 0.39
CA LEU A 106 6.28 -4.69 -0.18
C LEU A 106 4.90 -5.31 -0.01
N PHE A 107 4.01 -4.61 0.70
CA PHE A 107 2.57 -4.87 0.67
C PHE A 107 1.93 -4.01 -0.40
N THR A 108 1.16 -4.59 -1.29
CA THR A 108 0.44 -3.84 -2.31
C THR A 108 -0.98 -4.35 -2.47
N PHE A 109 -1.95 -3.43 -2.48
CA PHE A 109 -3.37 -3.73 -2.46
C PHE A 109 -4.13 -3.10 -3.62
N SER A 110 -5.28 -3.71 -3.92
CA SER A 110 -6.32 -3.13 -4.78
C SER A 110 -7.69 -3.46 -4.20
N CYS A 111 -8.49 -2.45 -3.93
CA CYS A 111 -9.91 -2.57 -3.55
C CYS A 111 -10.86 -2.36 -4.74
N SER A 112 -10.37 -2.30 -5.97
CA SER A 112 -11.18 -2.05 -7.17
C SER A 112 -11.91 -3.31 -7.61
N GLN A 113 -13.25 -3.30 -7.61
CA GLN A 113 -14.08 -4.40 -8.12
C GLN A 113 -13.84 -4.68 -9.61
N ALA A 114 -13.55 -3.64 -10.41
CA ALA A 114 -13.29 -3.78 -11.84
C ALA A 114 -11.96 -4.48 -12.16
N VAL A 115 -11.06 -4.60 -11.18
CA VAL A 115 -9.75 -5.23 -11.34
C VAL A 115 -9.78 -6.64 -10.75
N SER A 116 -9.66 -7.67 -11.59
CA SER A 116 -9.56 -9.06 -11.12
C SER A 116 -8.25 -9.34 -10.40
N LYS A 117 -8.19 -10.44 -9.62
CA LYS A 117 -6.95 -10.91 -8.97
C LYS A 117 -5.82 -11.12 -9.99
N GLU A 118 -6.15 -11.71 -11.14
CA GLU A 118 -5.21 -11.95 -12.24
C GLU A 118 -4.68 -10.65 -12.85
N ASN A 119 -5.57 -9.71 -13.17
CA ASN A 119 -5.18 -8.42 -13.74
C ASN A 119 -4.29 -7.63 -12.78
N PHE A 120 -4.62 -7.62 -11.47
CA PHE A 120 -3.79 -6.98 -10.46
C PHE A 120 -2.40 -7.62 -10.39
N ARG A 121 -2.34 -8.96 -10.29
CA ARG A 121 -1.08 -9.71 -10.29
C ARG A 121 -0.25 -9.43 -11.55
N THR A 122 -0.86 -9.37 -12.72
CA THR A 122 -0.19 -9.06 -13.99
C THR A 122 0.37 -7.63 -13.98
N ALA A 123 -0.35 -6.66 -13.43
CA ALA A 123 0.14 -5.28 -13.30
C ALA A 123 1.36 -5.20 -12.37
N VAL A 124 1.34 -5.92 -11.25
CA VAL A 124 2.46 -5.99 -10.29
C VAL A 124 3.65 -6.75 -10.89
N PHE A 125 3.42 -7.88 -11.58
CA PHE A 125 4.44 -8.62 -12.31
C PHE A 125 5.15 -7.73 -13.34
N THR A 126 4.36 -7.00 -14.13
CA THR A 126 4.92 -6.07 -15.13
C THR A 126 5.76 -4.98 -14.47
N ALA A 127 5.31 -4.48 -13.29
CA ALA A 127 6.07 -3.50 -12.53
C ALA A 127 7.42 -4.06 -12.04
N ALA A 128 7.44 -5.29 -11.52
CA ALA A 128 8.68 -5.96 -11.10
C ALA A 128 9.65 -6.12 -12.27
N ALA A 129 9.17 -6.60 -13.44
CA ALA A 129 9.98 -6.72 -14.65
C ALA A 129 10.55 -5.38 -15.12
N MET A 130 9.76 -4.29 -15.06
CA MET A 130 10.20 -2.95 -15.45
C MET A 130 11.23 -2.35 -14.50
N SER A 131 11.15 -2.66 -13.20
CA SER A 131 12.13 -2.20 -12.19
C SER A 131 13.44 -2.99 -12.20
N GLY A 132 13.51 -4.10 -12.94
CA GLY A 132 14.67 -5.01 -12.96
C GLY A 132 14.90 -5.77 -11.65
N ARG A 133 13.91 -5.74 -10.70
CA ARG A 133 14.02 -6.42 -9.40
C ARG A 133 13.49 -7.86 -9.48
N SER A 134 14.18 -8.78 -8.78
CA SER A 134 13.67 -10.11 -8.51
C SER A 134 12.67 -10.05 -7.36
N VAL A 135 11.44 -10.55 -7.59
CA VAL A 135 10.33 -10.41 -6.63
C VAL A 135 9.63 -11.74 -6.43
N ARG A 136 9.43 -12.12 -5.17
CA ARG A 136 8.71 -13.35 -4.78
C ARG A 136 7.44 -13.01 -4.01
N ILE A 137 6.35 -13.70 -4.31
CA ILE A 137 5.10 -13.58 -3.54
C ILE A 137 5.21 -14.45 -2.30
N LEU A 138 5.18 -13.81 -1.12
CA LEU A 138 5.14 -14.51 0.16
C LEU A 138 3.70 -14.89 0.53
N HIS A 139 2.76 -13.94 0.36
CA HIS A 139 1.35 -14.16 0.68
C HIS A 139 0.44 -13.49 -0.35
N GLN A 140 -0.72 -14.13 -0.58
CA GLN A 140 -1.85 -13.55 -1.28
C GLN A 140 -2.95 -13.28 -0.25
N LEU A 141 -3.39 -12.03 -0.14
CA LEU A 141 -4.33 -11.58 0.86
C LEU A 141 -5.69 -11.29 0.24
N THR A 142 -6.72 -11.54 1.02
CA THR A 142 -8.12 -11.21 0.74
C THR A 142 -8.69 -10.41 1.91
N GLN A 143 -10.01 -10.21 1.96
CA GLN A 143 -10.65 -9.58 3.10
C GLN A 143 -10.41 -10.37 4.38
N PRO A 144 -10.08 -9.68 5.50
CA PRO A 144 -9.94 -10.30 6.81
C PRO A 144 -11.30 -10.62 7.44
N ALA A 145 -11.28 -11.36 8.53
CA ALA A 145 -12.50 -11.83 9.21
C ALA A 145 -13.37 -10.69 9.81
N ASP A 146 -12.79 -9.53 10.08
CA ASP A 146 -13.50 -8.34 10.54
C ASP A 146 -14.18 -7.56 9.38
N HIS A 147 -13.94 -7.96 8.14
CA HIS A 147 -14.62 -7.47 6.94
C HIS A 147 -15.06 -8.63 6.06
N PRO A 148 -15.99 -9.50 6.53
CA PRO A 148 -16.35 -10.74 5.86
C PRO A 148 -17.14 -10.49 4.58
N VAL A 149 -17.00 -11.41 3.64
CA VAL A 149 -17.82 -11.45 2.42
C VAL A 149 -19.03 -12.33 2.66
N SER A 150 -20.22 -11.83 2.33
CA SER A 150 -21.43 -12.65 2.36
C SER A 150 -21.39 -13.70 1.25
N ILE A 151 -21.69 -14.95 1.58
CA ILE A 151 -21.76 -16.03 0.59
C ILE A 151 -22.84 -15.79 -0.50
N TYR A 152 -23.85 -14.98 -0.18
CA TYR A 152 -24.92 -14.62 -1.10
C TYR A 152 -24.62 -13.41 -1.97
N HIS A 153 -23.51 -12.68 -1.66
CA HIS A 153 -23.09 -11.45 -2.34
C HIS A 153 -21.61 -11.52 -2.71
N PRO A 154 -21.23 -12.34 -3.71
CA PRO A 154 -19.84 -12.53 -4.10
C PRO A 154 -19.16 -11.26 -4.62
N GLU A 155 -19.92 -10.26 -5.06
CA GLU A 155 -19.44 -8.94 -5.43
C GLU A 155 -18.76 -8.19 -4.25
N GLY A 156 -19.03 -8.62 -3.02
CA GLY A 156 -18.33 -8.15 -1.82
C GLY A 156 -16.87 -8.58 -1.77
N GLU A 157 -16.43 -9.59 -2.54
CA GLU A 157 -15.05 -10.04 -2.63
C GLU A 157 -14.24 -9.15 -3.59
N TYR A 158 -13.86 -7.97 -3.15
CA TYR A 158 -13.17 -6.98 -3.98
C TYR A 158 -11.70 -6.71 -3.58
N LEU A 159 -11.28 -7.10 -2.38
CA LEU A 159 -9.91 -6.84 -1.92
C LEU A 159 -8.93 -7.88 -2.47
N LYS A 160 -7.83 -7.40 -3.01
CA LYS A 160 -6.67 -8.18 -3.44
C LYS A 160 -5.43 -7.58 -2.82
N GLY A 161 -4.62 -8.40 -2.16
CA GLY A 161 -3.35 -8.00 -1.60
C GLY A 161 -2.24 -8.98 -1.95
N LEU A 162 -1.04 -8.44 -2.14
CA LEU A 162 0.18 -9.23 -2.30
C LEU A 162 1.19 -8.76 -1.27
N VAL A 163 1.81 -9.72 -0.58
CA VAL A 163 3.00 -9.49 0.23
C VAL A 163 4.18 -10.02 -0.55
N LEU A 164 5.13 -9.15 -0.86
CA LEU A 164 6.21 -9.40 -1.79
C LEU A 164 7.56 -9.26 -1.09
N TYR A 165 8.45 -10.21 -1.30
CA TYR A 165 9.86 -10.11 -0.99
C TYR A 165 10.59 -9.57 -2.21
N VAL A 166 11.42 -8.54 -2.04
CA VAL A 166 12.08 -7.81 -3.14
C VAL A 166 13.59 -7.92 -2.98
N GLU A 167 14.24 -8.64 -3.90
CA GLU A 167 15.70 -8.83 -3.95
C GLU A 167 16.42 -7.67 -4.62
#